data_7b205c5f8f129a65c9436f0fa400c2aa
#
_entry.id   7b205c5f8f129a65c9436f0fa400c2aa
#
_cell.length_a   1.000
_cell.length_b   1.000
_cell.length_c   1.000
_cell.angle_alpha   90.00
_cell.angle_beta   90.00
_cell.angle_gamma   90.00
#
_symmetry.space_group_name_H-M   'P 1'
#
loop_
_entity.id
_entity.type
_entity.pdbx_description
1 polymer ?
#
loop_
_entity_poly.entity_id
_entity_poly.type
_entity_poly.pdbx_seq_one_letter_code
_entity_poly.pdbx_strand_id
1 'polypeptide(L)'
;MALDRLREAGKRTNPPYAPLKAQFSTMGSGVHVRPHTGPTNAKLTLHYGIEVPRGAAMRVRDETRPFEQQGLLVFDDSWEHEVWQNGSTPRTTLVLHVEHPGLTRRGPGELL
;
A
#
# COMPACT_ATOMS: atom_id res chain seq x y z
N MET A 1 -4.03 12.81 -9.87
CA MET A 1 -3.13 11.69 -9.56
C MET A 1 -3.28 11.27 -8.11
N ALA A 2 -2.92 10.05 -7.77
CA ALA A 2 -3.05 9.55 -6.39
C ALA A 2 -2.26 10.37 -5.37
N LEU A 3 -1.07 10.86 -5.72
CA LEU A 3 -0.26 11.70 -4.83
C LEU A 3 -0.94 13.02 -4.52
N ASP A 4 -1.63 13.61 -5.51
CA ASP A 4 -2.34 14.87 -5.29
C ASP A 4 -3.52 14.68 -4.37
N ARG A 5 -4.24 13.56 -4.51
CA ARG A 5 -5.34 13.22 -3.61
C ARG A 5 -4.86 13.01 -2.18
N LEU A 6 -3.70 12.38 -2.02
CA LEU A 6 -3.11 12.17 -0.70
C LEU A 6 -2.74 13.50 -0.05
N ARG A 7 -2.17 14.43 -0.80
CA ARG A 7 -1.85 15.76 -0.31
C ARG A 7 -3.10 16.54 0.10
N GLU A 8 -4.13 16.47 -0.72
CA GLU A 8 -5.40 17.11 -0.41
C GLU A 8 -6.04 16.54 0.87
N ALA A 9 -6.01 15.22 1.02
CA ALA A 9 -6.49 14.58 2.23
C ALA A 9 -5.68 15.03 3.45
N GLY A 10 -4.36 15.14 3.32
CA GLY A 10 -3.49 15.59 4.40
C GLY A 10 -3.79 17.00 4.87
N LYS A 11 -4.17 17.89 3.94
CA LYS A 11 -4.50 19.27 4.28
C LYS A 11 -5.79 19.43 5.08
N ARG A 12 -6.63 18.41 5.10
CA ARG A 12 -7.95 18.45 5.76
C ARG A 12 -7.92 17.92 7.18
N THR A 13 -6.79 17.37 7.61
CA THR A 13 -6.66 16.79 8.94
C THR A 13 -5.92 17.73 9.88
N ASN A 14 -6.14 17.52 11.19
CA ASN A 14 -5.43 18.28 12.21
C ASN A 14 -4.96 17.33 13.30
N PRO A 15 -3.66 16.97 13.37
CA PRO A 15 -2.62 17.39 12.42
C PRO A 15 -2.84 16.78 11.04
N PRO A 16 -2.36 17.41 9.96
CA PRO A 16 -2.51 16.84 8.64
C PRO A 16 -1.68 15.57 8.47
N TYR A 17 -2.13 14.69 7.57
CA TYR A 17 -1.32 13.55 7.19
C TYR A 17 -0.03 14.03 6.54
N ALA A 18 1.04 13.38 6.90
CA ALA A 18 2.33 13.54 6.24
C ALA A 18 2.87 12.16 5.91
N PRO A 19 3.46 11.95 4.74
CA PRO A 19 4.16 10.71 4.46
C PRO A 19 5.30 10.54 5.45
N LEU A 20 5.33 9.38 6.12
CA LEU A 20 6.44 9.01 7.00
C LEU A 20 7.63 8.54 6.18
N LYS A 21 7.37 7.98 5.01
CA LYS A 21 8.38 7.42 4.12
C LYS A 21 7.80 7.31 2.71
N ALA A 22 8.65 7.51 1.71
CA ALA A 22 8.30 7.29 0.31
C ALA A 22 9.46 6.57 -0.37
N GLN A 23 9.17 5.54 -1.17
CA GLN A 23 10.19 4.81 -1.90
C GLN A 23 9.59 4.12 -3.12
N PHE A 24 10.43 3.86 -4.13
CA PHE A 24 10.03 2.99 -5.23
C PHE A 24 10.31 1.54 -4.86
N SER A 25 9.41 0.67 -5.29
CA SER A 25 9.54 -0.77 -5.10
C SER A 25 9.40 -1.46 -6.45
N THR A 26 10.46 -2.16 -6.87
CA THR A 26 10.44 -2.93 -8.11
C THR A 26 10.54 -4.41 -7.78
N MET A 27 9.64 -5.19 -8.36
CA MET A 27 9.57 -6.63 -8.15
C MET A 27 9.67 -7.33 -9.49
N GLY A 28 10.66 -8.19 -9.65
CA GLY A 28 10.87 -8.95 -10.87
C GLY A 28 9.79 -10.00 -11.11
N SER A 29 9.73 -10.47 -12.36
CA SER A 29 8.81 -11.53 -12.76
C SER A 29 9.08 -12.80 -11.95
N GLY A 30 8.01 -13.44 -11.49
CA GLY A 30 8.08 -14.69 -10.74
C GLY A 30 8.36 -14.55 -9.25
N VAL A 31 8.52 -13.34 -8.76
CA VAL A 31 8.76 -13.10 -7.33
C VAL A 31 7.47 -13.30 -6.53
N HIS A 32 7.61 -13.99 -5.41
CA HIS A 32 6.54 -14.18 -4.46
C HIS A 32 7.01 -13.75 -3.08
N VAL A 33 6.35 -12.77 -2.51
CA VAL A 33 6.58 -12.37 -1.13
C VAL A 33 5.61 -13.14 -0.26
N ARG A 34 6.15 -14.00 0.60
CA ARG A 34 5.35 -14.91 1.44
C ARG A 34 4.49 -14.13 2.43
N PRO A 35 3.41 -14.75 2.94
CA PRO A 35 2.58 -14.12 3.97
C PRO A 35 3.42 -13.61 5.13
N HIS A 36 3.20 -12.36 5.50
CA HIS A 36 3.92 -11.72 6.60
C HIS A 36 3.10 -10.55 7.14
N THR A 37 3.52 -10.03 8.27
CA THR A 37 2.94 -8.84 8.87
C THR A 37 4.01 -7.78 9.08
N GLY A 38 3.63 -6.52 8.98
CA GLY A 38 4.49 -5.42 9.36
C GLY A 38 4.59 -5.27 10.89
N PRO A 39 5.55 -4.47 11.37
CA PRO A 39 5.87 -4.40 12.79
C PRO A 39 4.90 -3.54 13.61
N THR A 40 4.04 -2.76 12.99
CA THR A 40 3.18 -1.82 13.71
C THR A 40 1.89 -1.57 12.92
N ASN A 41 0.82 -1.24 13.66
CA ASN A 41 -0.43 -0.76 13.09
C ASN A 41 -0.53 0.78 13.13
N ALA A 42 0.56 1.47 13.41
CA ALA A 42 0.57 2.93 13.51
C ALA A 42 0.59 3.64 12.16
N LYS A 43 0.69 2.90 11.06
CA LYS A 43 0.78 3.46 9.71
C LYS A 43 -0.11 2.71 8.73
N LEU A 44 -0.45 3.39 7.65
CA LEU A 44 -1.01 2.77 6.45
C LEU A 44 0.05 2.73 5.37
N THR A 45 -0.02 1.72 4.53
CA THR A 45 0.85 1.56 3.37
C THR A 45 0.04 1.76 2.11
N LEU A 46 0.56 2.57 1.19
CA LEU A 46 -0.06 2.85 -0.09
C LEU A 46 0.89 2.42 -1.19
N HIS A 47 0.35 1.73 -2.20
CA HIS A 47 1.08 1.41 -3.42
C HIS A 47 0.41 2.09 -4.60
N TYR A 48 1.17 2.91 -5.31
CA TYR A 48 0.71 3.52 -6.56
C TYR A 48 1.43 2.86 -7.73
N GLY A 49 0.67 2.32 -8.68
CA GLY A 49 1.24 1.59 -9.82
C GLY A 49 1.90 2.52 -10.83
N ILE A 50 3.20 2.38 -11.00
CA ILE A 50 4.00 3.12 -12.00
C ILE A 50 4.10 2.28 -13.29
N GLU A 51 4.58 1.05 -13.18
CA GLU A 51 4.62 0.07 -14.25
C GLU A 51 4.11 -1.25 -13.69
N VAL A 52 2.94 -1.66 -14.15
CA VAL A 52 2.26 -2.84 -13.59
C VAL A 52 1.84 -3.78 -14.72
N PRO A 53 2.47 -4.95 -14.83
CA PRO A 53 2.02 -5.98 -15.75
C PRO A 53 0.79 -6.70 -15.21
N ARG A 54 0.10 -7.41 -16.07
CA ARG A 54 -0.92 -8.36 -15.63
C ARG A 54 -0.25 -9.46 -14.81
N GLY A 55 -0.90 -9.91 -13.76
CA GLY A 55 -0.40 -11.00 -12.93
C GLY A 55 0.26 -10.54 -11.64
N ALA A 56 0.33 -9.25 -11.38
CA ALA A 56 0.79 -8.74 -10.09
C ALA A 56 -0.42 -8.52 -9.19
N ALA A 57 -0.42 -9.13 -8.01
CA ALA A 57 -1.55 -9.06 -7.08
C ALA A 57 -1.08 -9.09 -5.63
N MET A 58 -1.91 -8.55 -4.76
CA MET A 58 -1.71 -8.56 -3.32
C MET A 58 -2.93 -9.18 -2.64
N ARG A 59 -2.67 -10.00 -1.61
CA ARG A 59 -3.69 -10.48 -0.70
C ARG A 59 -3.46 -9.84 0.66
N VAL A 60 -4.52 -9.28 1.24
CA VAL A 60 -4.53 -8.81 2.63
C VAL A 60 -5.63 -9.59 3.34
N ARG A 61 -5.27 -10.37 4.34
CA ARG A 61 -6.16 -11.33 4.99
C ARG A 61 -6.75 -12.29 3.95
N ASP A 62 -8.05 -12.23 3.71
CA ASP A 62 -8.75 -13.08 2.73
C ASP A 62 -9.16 -12.33 1.46
N GLU A 63 -8.73 -11.09 1.31
CA GLU A 63 -9.05 -10.27 0.15
C GLU A 63 -7.85 -10.13 -0.77
N THR A 64 -8.03 -10.51 -2.03
CA THR A 64 -7.00 -10.40 -3.07
C THR A 64 -7.39 -9.33 -4.07
N ARG A 65 -6.44 -8.46 -4.38
CA ARG A 65 -6.61 -7.41 -5.39
C ARG A 65 -5.42 -7.34 -6.32
N PRO A 66 -5.66 -7.12 -7.62
CA PRO A 66 -4.55 -6.90 -8.55
C PRO A 66 -3.93 -5.52 -8.31
N PHE A 67 -2.62 -5.43 -8.55
CA PHE A 67 -2.02 -4.12 -8.80
C PHE A 67 -2.46 -3.64 -10.18
N GLU A 68 -2.70 -2.36 -10.29
CA GLU A 68 -3.14 -1.77 -11.56
C GLU A 68 -2.25 -0.60 -11.95
N GLN A 69 -2.08 -0.43 -13.25
CA GLN A 69 -1.37 0.73 -13.80
C GLN A 69 -2.09 2.00 -13.35
N GLN A 70 -1.37 2.92 -12.72
CA GLN A 70 -1.92 4.15 -12.15
C GLN A 70 -3.02 3.92 -11.10
N GLY A 71 -3.10 2.70 -10.59
CA GLY A 71 -4.04 2.34 -9.52
C GLY A 71 -3.41 2.50 -8.15
N LEU A 72 -4.24 2.70 -7.15
CA LEU A 72 -3.83 2.87 -5.76
C LEU A 72 -4.38 1.73 -4.90
N LEU A 73 -3.49 1.04 -4.18
CA LEU A 73 -3.87 0.10 -3.13
C LEU A 73 -3.47 0.69 -1.78
N VAL A 74 -4.38 0.66 -0.83
CA VAL A 74 -4.16 1.16 0.53
C VAL A 74 -4.49 0.05 1.50
N PHE A 75 -3.56 -0.26 2.40
CA PHE A 75 -3.78 -1.32 3.37
C PHE A 75 -3.01 -1.07 4.67
N ASP A 76 -3.48 -1.71 5.73
CA ASP A 76 -2.77 -1.75 7.02
C ASP A 76 -1.84 -2.97 6.97
N ASP A 77 -0.53 -2.75 6.93
CA ASP A 77 0.44 -3.82 6.77
C ASP A 77 0.68 -4.64 8.05
N SER A 78 0.07 -4.26 9.16
CA SER A 78 0.08 -5.09 10.37
C SER A 78 -0.79 -6.34 10.21
N TRP A 79 -1.68 -6.36 9.23
CA TRP A 79 -2.45 -7.55 8.88
C TRP A 79 -1.64 -8.43 7.95
N GLU A 80 -1.84 -9.75 8.04
CA GLU A 80 -1.13 -10.66 7.17
C GLU A 80 -1.42 -10.34 5.71
N HIS A 81 -0.37 -10.18 4.93
CA HIS A 81 -0.47 -9.91 3.50
C HIS A 81 0.62 -10.64 2.73
N GLU A 82 0.36 -10.78 1.45
CA GLU A 82 1.16 -11.58 0.54
C GLU A 82 1.12 -10.94 -0.83
N VAL A 83 2.21 -11.02 -1.59
CA VAL A 83 2.32 -10.40 -2.92
C VAL A 83 2.84 -11.43 -3.91
N TRP A 84 2.21 -11.49 -5.07
CA TRP A 84 2.69 -12.27 -6.22
C TRP A 84 2.97 -11.36 -7.39
N GLN A 85 4.02 -11.69 -8.12
CA GLN A 85 4.34 -11.03 -9.38
C GLN A 85 4.51 -12.10 -10.46
N ASN A 86 3.40 -12.49 -11.07
CA ASN A 86 3.38 -13.51 -12.13
C ASN A 86 3.35 -12.90 -13.53
N GLY A 87 3.59 -11.60 -13.63
CA GLY A 87 3.65 -10.91 -14.92
C GLY A 87 4.94 -11.19 -15.67
N SER A 88 4.95 -10.84 -16.94
CA SER A 88 6.11 -11.07 -17.81
C SER A 88 7.17 -9.97 -17.74
N THR A 89 6.85 -8.84 -17.12
CA THR A 89 7.76 -7.70 -16.96
C THR A 89 7.79 -7.28 -15.49
N PRO A 90 8.81 -6.53 -15.05
CA PRO A 90 8.87 -6.08 -13.67
C PRO A 90 7.70 -5.16 -13.30
N ARG A 91 7.27 -5.26 -12.04
CA ARG A 91 6.28 -4.36 -11.46
C ARG A 91 7.00 -3.28 -10.64
N THR A 92 6.71 -2.02 -10.91
CA THR A 92 7.20 -0.90 -10.12
C THR A 92 6.04 -0.12 -9.52
N THR A 93 6.09 0.08 -8.23
CA THR A 93 5.12 0.92 -7.51
C THR A 93 5.85 1.99 -6.71
N LEU A 94 5.18 3.12 -6.51
CA LEU A 94 5.58 4.09 -5.50
C LEU A 94 4.91 3.69 -4.20
N VAL A 95 5.70 3.43 -3.17
CA VAL A 95 5.22 3.02 -1.86
C VAL A 95 5.28 4.21 -0.92
N LEU A 96 4.18 4.52 -0.30
CA LEU A 96 4.08 5.57 0.71
C LEU A 96 3.63 4.95 2.02
N HIS A 97 4.27 5.36 3.10
CA HIS A 97 3.82 5.06 4.46
C HIS A 97 3.31 6.37 5.07
N VAL A 98 2.08 6.33 5.57
CA VAL A 98 1.47 7.49 6.22
C VAL A 98 1.00 7.09 7.61
N GLU A 99 0.87 8.08 8.49
CA GLU A 99 0.34 7.85 9.82
C GLU A 99 -1.09 7.29 9.72
N HIS A 100 -1.38 6.27 10.53
CA HIS A 100 -2.71 5.66 10.53
C HIS A 100 -3.73 6.68 11.05
N PRO A 101 -4.81 6.97 10.31
CA PRO A 101 -5.76 8.00 10.69
C PRO A 101 -6.56 7.65 11.95
N GLY A 102 -6.63 6.36 12.30
CA GLY A 102 -7.30 5.90 13.49
C GLY A 102 -6.46 5.97 14.75
N LEU A 103 -5.18 6.34 14.64
CA LEU A 103 -4.25 6.27 15.76
C LEU A 103 -4.67 7.11 16.96
N THR A 104 -5.29 8.27 16.74
CA THR A 104 -5.69 9.20 17.78
C THR A 104 -7.19 9.21 18.07
N ARG A 105 -7.99 8.54 17.27
CA ARG A 105 -9.46 8.62 17.34
C ARG A 105 -10.14 7.29 17.49
N ARG A 106 -9.53 6.23 17.02
CA ARG A 106 -10.11 4.90 16.93
C ARG A 106 -9.08 3.86 17.26
N GLY A 107 -9.55 2.71 17.64
CA GLY A 107 -8.69 1.57 17.74
C GLY A 107 -8.17 1.12 16.38
N PRO A 108 -7.07 0.37 16.35
CA PRO A 108 -6.55 -0.20 15.11
C PRO A 108 -7.54 -1.19 14.51
N GLY A 109 -7.45 -1.38 13.20
CA GLY A 109 -8.24 -2.39 12.50
C GLY A 109 -9.59 -1.92 11.97
N GLU A 110 -9.92 -0.65 12.08
CA GLU A 110 -11.15 -0.10 11.51
C GLU A 110 -11.05 0.23 10.02
N LEU A 111 -9.85 0.19 9.48
CA LEU A 111 -9.60 0.33 8.05
C LEU A 111 -9.23 -1.02 7.50
N LEU A 112 -10.00 -1.48 6.53
CA LEU A 112 -9.82 -2.79 5.94
C LEU A 112 -9.76 -3.91 6.95
#